data_bc7cc09e2d132a7011d08034751b26c1
#
_entry.id   bc7cc09e2d132a7011d08034751b26c1
#
_cell.length_a   1.000
_cell.length_b   1.000
_cell.length_c   1.000
_cell.angle_alpha   90.00
_cell.angle_beta   90.00
_cell.angle_gamma   90.00
#
_symmetry.space_group_name_H-M   'P 1'
#
loop_
_entity.id
_entity.type
_entity.pdbx_description
1 polymer ?
#
loop_
_entity_poly.entity_id
_entity_poly.type
_entity_poly.pdbx_seq_one_letter_code
_entity_poly.pdbx_strand_id
1 'polypeptide(L)'
;MIIKKLTPNLMVEDVNRTVEFYRDVLGFEFVMGVPEDGQEIILALQKDRVLRYAMMKWGDVEIMFQATRSLSGEISAFAGMEVGGSLVLYMEVEDIEGWHAKLRDEVTIVKDLHTTFYGMREFYIRDCNGYVLAFAEEA
;
A
#
# COMPACT_ATOMS: atom_id res chain seq x y z
N MET A 1 29.69 -2.61 -1.50
CA MET A 1 28.36 -2.30 -2.04
C MET A 1 27.31 -2.81 -1.05
N ILE A 2 26.30 -2.00 -0.76
CA ILE A 2 25.29 -2.30 0.28
C ILE A 2 23.91 -1.90 -0.22
N ILE A 3 22.90 -2.76 -0.03
CA ILE A 3 21.49 -2.38 -0.16
C ILE A 3 21.08 -1.86 1.22
N LYS A 4 20.69 -0.59 1.30
CA LYS A 4 20.31 0.03 2.58
C LYS A 4 18.84 -0.16 2.93
N LYS A 5 17.98 -0.27 1.91
CA LYS A 5 16.54 -0.25 2.13
C LYS A 5 15.83 -0.69 0.86
N LEU A 6 14.70 -1.36 1.02
CA LEU A 6 13.79 -1.66 -0.07
C LEU A 6 12.46 -0.99 0.22
N THR A 7 11.99 -0.15 -0.70
CA THR A 7 10.68 0.50 -0.57
C THR A 7 9.85 0.17 -1.81
N PRO A 8 8.70 -0.51 -1.65
CA PRO A 8 7.81 -0.77 -2.78
C PRO A 8 7.19 0.54 -3.27
N ASN A 9 7.14 0.71 -4.60
CA ASN A 9 6.43 1.80 -5.26
C ASN A 9 5.35 1.18 -6.12
N LEU A 10 4.10 1.28 -5.69
CA LEU A 10 2.97 0.65 -6.35
C LEU A 10 2.33 1.61 -7.35
N MET A 11 2.10 1.11 -8.56
CA MET A 11 1.35 1.85 -9.57
C MET A 11 -0.14 1.83 -9.20
N VAL A 12 -0.77 3.01 -9.12
CA VAL A 12 -2.17 3.17 -8.75
C VAL A 12 -2.87 4.13 -9.71
N GLU A 13 -4.18 4.02 -9.84
CA GLU A 13 -4.93 4.94 -10.69
C GLU A 13 -5.14 6.29 -10.00
N ASP A 14 -5.46 6.27 -8.70
CA ASP A 14 -5.81 7.45 -7.91
C ASP A 14 -4.99 7.45 -6.62
N VAL A 15 -3.95 8.29 -6.58
CA VAL A 15 -3.05 8.39 -5.43
C VAL A 15 -3.78 8.90 -4.20
N ASN A 16 -4.64 9.91 -4.34
CA ASN A 16 -5.37 10.49 -3.21
C ASN A 16 -6.27 9.45 -2.54
N ARG A 17 -7.02 8.70 -3.33
CA ARG A 17 -7.89 7.62 -2.84
C ARG A 17 -7.07 6.53 -2.14
N THR A 18 -5.92 6.20 -2.69
CA THR A 18 -5.01 5.21 -2.10
C THR A 18 -4.48 5.68 -0.74
N VAL A 19 -4.07 6.95 -0.66
CA VAL A 19 -3.63 7.55 0.61
C VAL A 19 -4.74 7.49 1.65
N GLU A 20 -5.96 7.84 1.28
CA GLU A 20 -7.11 7.78 2.19
C GLU A 20 -7.35 6.37 2.70
N PHE A 21 -7.31 5.37 1.84
CA PHE A 21 -7.48 3.97 2.22
C PHE A 21 -6.40 3.53 3.22
N TYR A 22 -5.14 3.76 2.89
CA TYR A 22 -4.03 3.33 3.75
C TYR A 22 -4.01 4.07 5.08
N ARG A 23 -4.41 5.34 5.08
CA ARG A 23 -4.53 6.13 6.31
C ARG A 23 -5.73 5.71 7.16
N ASP A 24 -6.92 5.70 6.57
CA ASP A 24 -8.18 5.58 7.32
C ASP A 24 -8.54 4.12 7.64
N VAL A 25 -8.21 3.19 6.76
CA VAL A 25 -8.51 1.76 6.95
C VAL A 25 -7.36 1.04 7.64
N LEU A 26 -6.12 1.26 7.17
CA LEU A 26 -4.95 0.54 7.68
C LEU A 26 -4.18 1.29 8.77
N GLY A 27 -4.30 2.61 8.85
CA GLY A 27 -3.63 3.41 9.87
C GLY A 27 -2.22 3.89 9.53
N PHE A 28 -1.85 3.88 8.25
CA PHE A 28 -0.58 4.47 7.80
C PHE A 28 -0.62 6.00 7.94
N GLU A 29 0.55 6.60 8.07
CA GLU A 29 0.71 8.06 8.08
C GLU A 29 1.19 8.56 6.73
N PHE A 30 0.65 9.69 6.27
CA PHE A 30 1.13 10.38 5.08
C PHE A 30 2.47 11.05 5.39
N VAL A 31 3.50 10.78 4.60
CA VAL A 31 4.83 11.36 4.77
C VAL A 31 5.01 12.56 3.84
N MET A 32 4.78 12.36 2.55
CA MET A 32 4.94 13.39 1.54
C MET A 32 4.21 13.01 0.25
N GLY A 33 3.99 14.00 -0.58
CA GLY A 33 3.43 13.79 -1.91
C GLY A 33 3.94 14.79 -2.91
N VAL A 34 3.68 14.51 -4.19
CA VAL A 34 4.00 15.41 -5.30
C VAL A 34 2.71 15.61 -6.09
N PRO A 35 2.27 16.86 -6.30
CA PRO A 35 1.05 17.14 -7.05
C PRO A 35 1.22 16.81 -8.54
N GLU A 36 0.10 16.50 -9.17
CA GLU A 36 0.04 16.21 -10.60
C GLU A 36 0.49 17.40 -11.45
N ASP A 37 0.17 18.62 -11.02
CA ASP A 37 0.41 19.87 -11.74
C ASP A 37 1.69 20.59 -11.33
N GLY A 38 2.62 19.91 -10.67
CA GLY A 38 3.85 20.55 -10.22
C GLY A 38 4.95 19.60 -9.83
N GLN A 39 6.04 20.16 -9.31
CA GLN A 39 7.21 19.41 -8.84
C GLN A 39 7.52 19.67 -7.37
N GLU A 40 6.66 20.43 -6.69
CA GLU A 40 6.83 20.70 -5.27
C GLU A 40 6.58 19.44 -4.43
N ILE A 41 7.21 19.39 -3.28
CA ILE A 41 6.97 18.32 -2.30
C ILE A 41 6.02 18.88 -1.25
N ILE A 42 4.85 18.25 -1.09
CA ILE A 42 3.91 18.64 -0.05
C ILE A 42 4.03 17.69 1.13
N LEU A 43 3.93 18.23 2.34
CA LEU A 43 4.10 17.46 3.59
C LEU A 43 2.78 17.19 4.30
N ALA A 44 1.67 17.73 3.77
CA ALA A 44 0.33 17.51 4.29
C ALA A 44 -0.63 17.28 3.14
N LEU A 45 -1.52 16.31 3.30
CA LEU A 45 -2.53 16.01 2.29
C LEU A 45 -3.52 17.18 2.18
N GLN A 46 -3.76 17.66 0.96
CA GLN A 46 -4.69 18.73 0.65
C GLN A 46 -5.83 18.17 -0.20
N LYS A 47 -7.07 18.43 0.20
CA LYS A 47 -8.26 17.86 -0.44
C LYS A 47 -8.41 18.22 -1.92
N ASP A 48 -7.96 19.40 -2.32
CA ASP A 48 -8.11 19.94 -3.67
C ASP A 48 -6.88 19.74 -4.55
N ARG A 49 -5.85 19.07 -4.05
CA ARG A 49 -4.63 18.80 -4.80
C ARG A 49 -4.58 17.33 -5.21
N VAL A 50 -4.61 17.10 -6.52
CA VAL A 50 -4.43 15.76 -7.09
C VAL A 50 -2.95 15.40 -7.10
N LEU A 51 -2.61 14.26 -6.52
CA LEU A 51 -1.25 13.78 -6.42
C LEU A 51 -0.91 12.79 -7.53
N ARG A 52 0.33 12.86 -8.04
CA ARG A 52 0.89 11.83 -8.91
C ARG A 52 1.78 10.84 -8.15
N TYR A 53 2.17 11.17 -6.92
CA TYR A 53 3.05 10.37 -6.07
C TYR A 53 2.76 10.66 -4.61
N ALA A 54 2.90 9.63 -3.77
CA ALA A 54 2.86 9.77 -2.32
C ALA A 54 3.73 8.71 -1.65
N MET A 55 4.26 9.07 -0.49
CA MET A 55 4.92 8.13 0.42
C MET A 55 4.15 8.10 1.74
N MET A 56 3.93 6.90 2.25
CA MET A 56 3.30 6.66 3.54
C MET A 56 4.16 5.75 4.39
N LYS A 57 3.92 5.75 5.69
CA LYS A 57 4.66 4.90 6.62
C LYS A 57 3.77 4.37 7.75
N TRP A 58 4.17 3.23 8.29
CA TRP A 58 3.73 2.72 9.58
C TRP A 58 5.00 2.43 10.39
N GLY A 59 5.34 3.27 11.38
CA GLY A 59 6.63 3.16 12.05
C GLY A 59 7.78 3.24 11.03
N ASP A 60 8.60 2.20 10.95
CA ASP A 60 9.72 2.13 10.02
C ASP A 60 9.34 1.47 8.67
N VAL A 61 8.11 1.02 8.52
CA VAL A 61 7.62 0.43 7.27
C VAL A 61 7.17 1.54 6.33
N GLU A 62 7.76 1.60 5.14
CA GLU A 62 7.45 2.61 4.14
C GLU A 62 6.90 1.99 2.86
N ILE A 63 5.97 2.71 2.23
CA ILE A 63 5.36 2.34 0.96
C ILE A 63 5.15 3.60 0.12
N MET A 64 5.32 3.49 -1.19
CA MET A 64 5.11 4.58 -2.14
C MET A 64 4.00 4.22 -3.11
N PHE A 65 3.32 5.24 -3.60
CA PHE A 65 2.29 5.11 -4.63
C PHE A 65 2.56 6.12 -5.73
N GLN A 66 2.44 5.68 -6.97
CA GLN A 66 2.61 6.57 -8.11
C GLN A 66 1.50 6.33 -9.13
N ALA A 67 0.91 7.42 -9.62
CA ALA A 67 -0.18 7.34 -10.60
C ALA A 67 0.29 6.66 -11.89
N THR A 68 -0.57 5.86 -12.49
CA THR A 68 -0.31 5.11 -13.72
C THR A 68 0.32 5.98 -14.80
N ARG A 69 -0.26 7.14 -15.08
CA ARG A 69 0.24 8.07 -16.10
C ARG A 69 1.66 8.55 -15.78
N SER A 70 1.90 8.88 -14.52
CA SER A 70 3.21 9.35 -14.07
C SER A 70 4.27 8.26 -14.17
N LEU A 71 3.99 7.07 -13.65
CA LEU A 71 4.95 5.97 -13.64
C LEU A 71 5.25 5.43 -15.03
N SER A 72 4.22 5.23 -15.86
CA SER A 72 4.40 4.74 -17.23
C SER A 72 5.07 5.77 -18.14
N GLY A 73 4.88 7.05 -17.88
CA GLY A 73 5.57 8.13 -18.58
C GLY A 73 7.04 8.25 -18.20
N GLU A 74 7.38 7.96 -16.96
CA GLU A 74 8.75 7.99 -16.45
C GLU A 74 9.53 6.72 -16.80
N ILE A 75 8.88 5.57 -16.70
CA ILE A 75 9.49 4.26 -16.95
C ILE A 75 8.63 3.50 -17.95
N SER A 76 9.12 3.42 -19.20
CA SER A 76 8.35 2.84 -20.30
C SER A 76 7.98 1.36 -20.11
N ALA A 77 8.72 0.64 -19.25
CA ALA A 77 8.41 -0.74 -18.92
C ALA A 77 7.00 -0.92 -18.32
N PHE A 78 6.43 0.13 -17.73
CA PHE A 78 5.10 0.09 -17.14
C PHE A 78 3.96 0.47 -18.09
N ALA A 79 4.29 0.86 -19.32
CA ALA A 79 3.28 1.22 -20.30
C ALA A 79 2.37 0.01 -20.60
N GLY A 80 1.05 0.21 -20.45
CA GLY A 80 0.06 -0.84 -20.69
C GLY A 80 -0.10 -1.88 -19.60
N MET A 81 0.65 -1.78 -18.50
CA MET A 81 0.48 -2.67 -17.36
C MET A 81 -0.77 -2.33 -16.57
N GLU A 82 -1.43 -3.39 -16.07
CA GLU A 82 -2.60 -3.23 -15.20
C GLU A 82 -2.19 -2.99 -13.75
N VAL A 83 -3.00 -2.20 -13.05
CA VAL A 83 -2.86 -1.97 -11.61
C VAL A 83 -3.30 -3.22 -10.85
N GLY A 84 -2.67 -3.49 -9.71
CA GLY A 84 -3.04 -4.63 -8.87
C GLY A 84 -2.29 -5.92 -9.17
N GLY A 85 -1.15 -5.83 -9.82
CA GLY A 85 -0.36 -6.93 -10.36
C GLY A 85 0.11 -8.00 -9.38
N SER A 86 1.01 -8.86 -9.86
CA SER A 86 1.36 -10.16 -9.29
C SER A 86 2.37 -10.07 -8.14
N LEU A 87 1.95 -9.53 -7.01
CA LEU A 87 2.76 -9.49 -5.79
C LEU A 87 1.89 -9.64 -4.55
N VAL A 88 2.52 -10.00 -3.46
CA VAL A 88 1.93 -9.94 -2.12
C VAL A 88 2.83 -9.07 -1.26
N LEU A 89 2.26 -8.09 -0.61
CA LEU A 89 2.96 -7.36 0.44
C LEU A 89 2.72 -8.12 1.75
N TYR A 90 3.74 -8.86 2.18
CA TYR A 90 3.67 -9.71 3.34
C TYR A 90 4.13 -8.94 4.58
N MET A 91 3.21 -8.69 5.51
CA MET A 91 3.46 -7.88 6.70
C MET A 91 3.35 -8.75 7.95
N GLU A 92 4.40 -8.76 8.74
CA GLU A 92 4.34 -9.34 10.08
C GLU A 92 3.78 -8.29 11.03
N VAL A 93 2.77 -8.69 11.79
CA VAL A 93 2.03 -7.79 12.68
C VAL A 93 1.96 -8.37 14.09
N GLU A 94 1.60 -7.51 15.03
CA GLU A 94 1.19 -7.93 16.36
C GLU A 94 -0.32 -7.85 16.46
N ASP A 95 -0.94 -8.77 17.22
CA ASP A 95 -2.39 -8.84 17.41
C ASP A 95 -3.16 -9.07 16.11
N ILE A 96 -2.86 -10.18 15.44
CA ILE A 96 -3.52 -10.52 14.18
C ILE A 96 -5.04 -10.70 14.32
N GLU A 97 -5.52 -11.18 15.46
CA GLU A 97 -6.96 -11.32 15.71
C GLU A 97 -7.63 -9.93 15.73
N GLY A 98 -6.96 -8.94 16.34
CA GLY A 98 -7.41 -7.55 16.34
C GLY A 98 -7.41 -6.95 14.94
N TRP A 99 -6.36 -7.20 14.16
CA TRP A 99 -6.31 -6.76 12.75
C TRP A 99 -7.44 -7.36 11.94
N HIS A 100 -7.68 -8.66 12.07
CA HIS A 100 -8.75 -9.34 11.36
C HIS A 100 -10.13 -8.78 11.74
N ALA A 101 -10.38 -8.62 13.04
CA ALA A 101 -11.66 -8.07 13.53
C ALA A 101 -11.91 -6.66 13.01
N LYS A 102 -10.86 -5.83 12.95
CA LYS A 102 -10.94 -4.46 12.44
C LYS A 102 -11.23 -4.42 10.94
N LEU A 103 -10.61 -5.29 10.15
CA LEU A 103 -10.61 -5.19 8.71
C LEU A 103 -11.70 -5.99 8.00
N ARG A 104 -12.18 -7.07 8.59
CA ARG A 104 -13.07 -8.04 7.90
C ARG A 104 -14.33 -7.43 7.28
N ASP A 105 -14.87 -6.38 7.87
CA ASP A 105 -16.11 -5.73 7.38
C ASP A 105 -15.83 -4.51 6.48
N GLU A 106 -14.56 -4.12 6.34
CA GLU A 106 -14.17 -2.93 5.58
C GLU A 106 -13.42 -3.23 4.29
N VAL A 107 -12.92 -4.46 4.13
CA VAL A 107 -12.12 -4.84 2.97
C VAL A 107 -12.57 -6.18 2.42
N THR A 108 -12.11 -6.50 1.20
CA THR A 108 -12.31 -7.82 0.61
C THR A 108 -11.28 -8.79 1.18
N ILE A 109 -11.74 -9.82 1.87
CA ILE A 109 -10.89 -10.92 2.36
C ILE A 109 -10.63 -11.86 1.17
N VAL A 110 -9.37 -12.04 0.83
CA VAL A 110 -8.93 -12.95 -0.24
C VAL A 110 -8.75 -14.37 0.30
N LYS A 111 -8.15 -14.48 1.46
CA LYS A 111 -7.99 -15.74 2.19
C LYS A 111 -8.15 -15.47 3.67
N ASP A 112 -9.11 -16.13 4.27
CA ASP A 112 -9.49 -15.87 5.66
C ASP A 112 -8.45 -16.36 6.66
N LEU A 113 -8.60 -15.93 7.89
CA LEU A 113 -7.68 -16.23 8.98
C LEU A 113 -7.49 -17.75 9.14
N HIS A 114 -6.26 -18.19 9.10
CA HIS A 114 -5.87 -19.59 9.15
C HIS A 114 -4.48 -19.74 9.75
N THR A 115 -4.15 -20.95 10.16
CA THR A 115 -2.79 -21.28 10.60
C THR A 115 -2.11 -22.09 9.50
N THR A 116 -0.93 -21.66 9.10
CA THR A 116 -0.15 -22.33 8.04
C THR A 116 0.61 -23.54 8.62
N PHE A 117 1.08 -24.44 7.72
CA PHE A 117 1.91 -25.57 8.14
C PHE A 117 3.27 -25.14 8.68
N TYR A 118 3.72 -23.94 8.32
CA TYR A 118 5.00 -23.39 8.79
C TYR A 118 4.85 -22.51 10.04
N GLY A 119 3.72 -22.59 10.73
CA GLY A 119 3.54 -21.99 12.05
C GLY A 119 3.18 -20.51 12.06
N MET A 120 2.60 -20.00 10.98
CA MET A 120 2.13 -18.62 10.92
C MET A 120 0.60 -18.58 10.95
N ARG A 121 0.08 -17.59 11.64
CA ARG A 121 -1.32 -17.22 11.61
C ARG A 121 -1.45 -16.12 10.57
N GLU A 122 -2.26 -16.30 9.52
CA GLU A 122 -2.31 -15.39 8.37
C GLU A 122 -3.73 -15.12 7.88
N PHE A 123 -3.93 -13.94 7.32
CA PHE A 123 -5.06 -13.67 6.40
C PHE A 123 -4.61 -12.70 5.32
N TYR A 124 -5.32 -12.71 4.19
CA TYR A 124 -4.98 -11.92 3.01
C TYR A 124 -6.16 -11.05 2.61
N ILE A 125 -5.87 -9.80 2.24
CA ILE A 125 -6.87 -8.84 1.79
C ILE A 125 -6.48 -8.25 0.43
N ARG A 126 -7.44 -7.61 -0.24
CA ARG A 126 -7.15 -6.69 -1.33
C ARG A 126 -7.21 -5.26 -0.82
N ASP A 127 -6.27 -4.43 -1.27
CA ASP A 127 -6.38 -2.99 -1.06
C ASP A 127 -7.36 -2.37 -2.06
N CYS A 128 -7.52 -1.05 -2.05
CA CYS A 128 -8.44 -0.33 -2.94
C CYS A 128 -8.03 -0.39 -4.43
N ASN A 129 -6.83 -0.86 -4.73
CA ASN A 129 -6.29 -1.00 -6.09
C ASN A 129 -6.27 -2.45 -6.58
N GLY A 130 -6.61 -3.40 -5.72
CA GLY A 130 -6.54 -4.81 -6.02
C GLY A 130 -5.21 -5.48 -5.67
N TYR A 131 -4.26 -4.76 -5.07
CA TYR A 131 -3.03 -5.36 -4.55
C TYR A 131 -3.34 -6.22 -3.34
N VAL A 132 -2.65 -7.36 -3.25
CA VAL A 132 -2.85 -8.32 -2.16
C VAL A 132 -1.89 -8.00 -1.02
N LEU A 133 -2.44 -7.82 0.18
CA LEU A 133 -1.70 -7.63 1.41
C LEU A 133 -1.92 -8.82 2.32
N ALA A 134 -0.84 -9.38 2.87
CA ALA A 134 -0.90 -10.43 3.87
C ALA A 134 -0.57 -9.86 5.24
N PHE A 135 -1.35 -10.27 6.23
CA PHE A 135 -1.10 -10.00 7.64
C PHE A 135 -0.71 -11.33 8.28
N ALA A 136 0.40 -11.36 9.00
CA ALA A 136 0.95 -12.58 9.55
C ALA A 136 1.51 -12.37 10.96
N GLU A 137 1.35 -13.38 11.80
CA GLU A 137 1.91 -13.40 13.14
C GLU A 137 2.25 -14.84 13.47
N GLU A 138 3.33 -15.08 14.22
CA GLU A 138 3.66 -16.43 14.68
C GLU A 138 2.51 -16.99 15.51
N ALA A 139 2.15 -18.22 15.19
CA ALA A 139 1.06 -18.92 15.88
C ALA A 139 1.44 -19.32 17.30
#